data_1c93b544efcdfe09864282c3e3816b2c
#
_entry.id   1c93b544efcdfe09864282c3e3816b2c
#
_cell.length_a   1.000
_cell.length_b   1.000
_cell.length_c   1.000
_cell.angle_alpha   90.00
_cell.angle_beta   90.00
_cell.angle_gamma   90.00
#
_symmetry.space_group_name_H-M   'P 1'
#
loop_
_entity.id
_entity.type
_entity.pdbx_description
1 polymer ?
#
loop_
_entity_poly.entity_id
_entity_poly.type
_entity_poly.pdbx_seq_one_letter_code
_entity_poly.pdbx_strand_id
1 'polypeptide(L)'
;MKEIKRREIYYADLSPVVGSEQGGKRPVLIIQNDVGNKHSPTTIVAAITSRKTKTNLPTHVDIQAQGLARDSMVLLEQIRTIDKRRVKEYIGELESSAMQKVDCAIVISFGIQYLEKSQK
;
A
#
# COMPACT_ATOMS: atom_id res chain seq x y z
N MET A 1 20.79 -6.79 -2.68
CA MET A 1 19.60 -6.28 -2.01
C MET A 1 18.86 -5.37 -2.95
N LYS A 2 17.56 -5.57 -3.10
CA LYS A 2 16.84 -4.76 -4.07
C LYS A 2 16.49 -3.39 -3.47
N GLU A 3 16.51 -2.40 -4.31
CA GLU A 3 16.17 -1.06 -3.91
C GLU A 3 14.70 -0.81 -4.25
N ILE A 4 13.88 -0.69 -3.21
CA ILE A 4 12.46 -0.49 -3.40
C ILE A 4 12.14 1.00 -3.38
N LYS A 5 11.09 1.36 -4.11
CA LYS A 5 10.66 2.74 -4.23
C LYS A 5 9.17 2.85 -3.93
N ARG A 6 8.79 4.01 -3.43
CA ARG A 6 7.38 4.32 -3.22
C ARG A 6 6.63 4.21 -4.54
N ARG A 7 5.41 3.70 -4.51
CA ARG A 7 4.54 3.44 -5.66
C ARG A 7 4.78 2.10 -6.32
N GLU A 8 5.87 1.41 -5.99
CA GLU A 8 6.11 0.10 -6.56
C GLU A 8 5.26 -0.96 -5.88
N ILE A 9 4.93 -1.98 -6.64
CA ILE A 9 4.10 -3.10 -6.20
C ILE A 9 4.96 -4.35 -6.24
N TYR A 10 4.96 -5.07 -5.12
CA TYR A 10 5.72 -6.30 -4.96
C TYR A 10 4.85 -7.36 -4.34
N TYR A 11 5.18 -8.62 -4.57
CA TYR A 11 4.71 -9.67 -3.68
C TYR A 11 5.45 -9.55 -2.36
N ALA A 12 4.75 -9.83 -1.27
CA ALA A 12 5.36 -9.86 0.05
C ALA A 12 4.68 -10.91 0.88
N ASP A 13 5.44 -11.48 1.82
CA ASP A 13 4.90 -12.45 2.75
C ASP A 13 4.46 -11.71 4.00
N LEU A 14 3.16 -11.69 4.24
CA LEU A 14 2.57 -10.96 5.35
C LEU A 14 2.26 -11.83 6.55
N SER A 15 2.54 -13.13 6.46
CA SER A 15 2.29 -14.04 7.58
C SER A 15 3.36 -13.89 8.66
N PRO A 16 3.03 -14.16 9.92
CA PRO A 16 1.72 -14.55 10.44
C PRO A 16 0.82 -13.35 10.71
N VAL A 17 -0.48 -13.58 10.70
CA VAL A 17 -1.47 -12.55 10.98
C VAL A 17 -2.53 -13.12 11.91
N VAL A 18 -3.39 -12.22 12.40
CA VAL A 18 -4.46 -12.60 13.32
C VAL A 18 -5.78 -12.10 12.74
N GLY A 19 -6.78 -12.98 12.75
CA GLY A 19 -8.15 -12.63 12.41
C GLY A 19 -8.31 -12.03 11.02
N SER A 20 -8.84 -10.82 10.96
CA SER A 20 -9.18 -10.16 9.72
C SER A 20 -8.01 -9.50 9.00
N GLU A 21 -6.82 -9.61 9.56
CA GLU A 21 -5.64 -9.04 8.91
C GLU A 21 -5.34 -9.78 7.62
N GLN A 22 -4.88 -9.03 6.62
CA GLN A 22 -4.48 -9.62 5.36
C GLN A 22 -3.17 -10.36 5.54
N GLY A 23 -3.16 -11.66 5.24
CA GLY A 23 -1.97 -12.49 5.45
C GLY A 23 -1.56 -13.23 4.21
N GLY A 24 -0.52 -14.07 4.38
CA GLY A 24 -0.01 -14.87 3.29
C GLY A 24 0.82 -14.07 2.32
N LYS A 25 1.21 -14.73 1.23
CA LYS A 25 1.96 -14.06 0.16
C LYS A 25 0.97 -13.38 -0.76
N ARG A 26 1.09 -12.07 -0.88
CA ARG A 26 0.15 -11.30 -1.70
C ARG A 26 0.78 -10.01 -2.17
N PRO A 27 0.20 -9.38 -3.18
CA PRO A 27 0.70 -8.10 -3.64
C PRO A 27 0.54 -7.03 -2.56
N VAL A 28 1.53 -6.16 -2.50
CA VAL A 28 1.49 -5.00 -1.61
C VAL A 28 2.00 -3.79 -2.37
N LEU A 29 1.54 -2.62 -1.94
CA LEU A 29 1.99 -1.35 -2.48
C LEU A 29 2.95 -0.73 -1.50
N ILE A 30 4.12 -0.31 -1.97
CA ILE A 30 5.09 0.38 -1.13
C ILE A 30 4.60 1.81 -0.93
N ILE A 31 4.35 2.18 0.31
CA ILE A 31 3.86 3.53 0.61
C ILE A 31 4.82 4.35 1.45
N GLN A 32 5.88 3.74 2.00
CA GLN A 32 6.88 4.48 2.75
C GLN A 32 7.63 5.42 1.83
N ASN A 33 8.04 6.58 2.36
CA ASN A 33 8.82 7.54 1.60
C ASN A 33 10.17 6.95 1.20
N ASP A 34 10.77 7.52 0.15
CA ASP A 34 11.96 6.91 -0.44
C ASP A 34 13.22 7.13 0.38
N VAL A 35 13.26 8.14 1.23
CA VAL A 35 14.39 8.28 2.15
C VAL A 35 14.40 7.10 3.11
N GLY A 36 13.22 6.77 3.67
CA GLY A 36 13.11 5.61 4.53
C GLY A 36 13.39 4.32 3.77
N ASN A 37 12.90 4.22 2.54
CA ASN A 37 13.13 3.01 1.74
C ASN A 37 14.62 2.78 1.47
N LYS A 38 15.38 3.86 1.37
CA LYS A 38 16.80 3.72 1.11
C LYS A 38 17.58 3.33 2.37
N HIS A 39 17.21 3.88 3.52
CA HIS A 39 18.05 3.79 4.71
C HIS A 39 17.54 2.85 5.78
N SER A 40 16.24 2.52 5.78
CA SER A 40 15.67 1.69 6.83
C SER A 40 15.70 0.21 6.42
N PRO A 41 15.87 -0.70 7.38
CA PRO A 41 15.72 -2.13 7.07
C PRO A 41 14.28 -2.55 6.88
N THR A 42 13.33 -1.64 7.14
CA THR A 42 11.90 -1.93 7.00
C THR A 42 11.28 -1.00 6.00
N THR A 43 10.09 -1.37 5.54
CA THR A 43 9.29 -0.48 4.71
C THR A 43 7.84 -0.58 5.14
N ILE A 44 7.04 0.40 4.73
CA ILE A 44 5.62 0.45 5.05
C ILE A 44 4.85 0.11 3.78
N VAL A 45 3.92 -0.82 3.90
CA VAL A 45 3.15 -1.30 2.77
C VAL A 45 1.67 -1.29 3.08
N ALA A 46 0.87 -1.28 2.03
CA ALA A 46 -0.57 -1.49 2.11
C ALA A 46 -0.92 -2.74 1.31
N ALA A 47 -1.76 -3.59 1.86
CA ALA A 47 -2.14 -4.83 1.21
C ALA A 47 -3.01 -4.56 0.00
N ILE A 48 -2.85 -5.39 -1.02
CA ILE A 48 -3.67 -5.35 -2.23
C ILE A 48 -4.45 -6.65 -2.29
N THR A 49 -5.74 -6.54 -2.58
CA THR A 49 -6.60 -7.71 -2.73
C THR A 49 -7.26 -7.68 -4.11
N SER A 50 -7.50 -8.85 -4.67
CA SER A 50 -8.23 -8.95 -5.93
C SER A 50 -9.72 -9.08 -5.71
N ARG A 51 -10.15 -9.23 -4.46
CA ARG A 51 -11.56 -9.42 -4.17
C ARG A 51 -12.17 -8.11 -3.71
N LYS A 52 -13.16 -7.64 -4.44
CA LYS A 52 -13.87 -6.46 -4.03
C LYS A 52 -14.94 -6.82 -3.04
N THR A 53 -15.06 -6.04 -2.00
CA THR A 53 -16.15 -6.18 -1.06
C THR A 53 -17.35 -5.43 -1.60
N LYS A 54 -18.53 -5.79 -1.12
CA LYS A 54 -19.73 -5.07 -1.51
C LYS A 54 -19.74 -3.66 -0.98
N THR A 55 -19.14 -3.47 0.18
CA THR A 55 -19.08 -2.16 0.83
C THR A 55 -17.73 -1.56 0.55
N ASN A 56 -17.73 -0.43 -0.14
CA ASN A 56 -16.51 0.31 -0.37
C ASN A 56 -16.28 1.25 0.78
N LEU A 57 -15.09 1.18 1.34
CA LEU A 57 -14.67 2.13 2.37
C LEU A 57 -13.88 3.25 1.72
N PRO A 58 -13.88 4.44 2.34
CA PRO A 58 -13.04 5.52 1.79
C PRO A 58 -11.55 5.19 1.81
N THR A 59 -11.16 4.15 2.54
CA THR A 59 -9.78 3.71 2.57
C THR A 59 -9.45 2.67 1.49
N HIS A 60 -10.42 2.31 0.65
CA HIS A 60 -10.21 1.39 -0.45
C HIS A 60 -9.97 2.17 -1.74
N VAL A 61 -8.94 1.81 -2.49
CA VAL A 61 -8.63 2.46 -3.75
C VAL A 61 -8.53 1.39 -4.83
N ASP A 62 -9.43 1.47 -5.81
CA ASP A 62 -9.38 0.59 -6.97
C ASP A 62 -8.16 0.94 -7.81
N ILE A 63 -7.43 -0.08 -8.20
CA ILE A 63 -6.23 0.13 -9.00
C ILE A 63 -6.17 -0.87 -10.13
N GLN A 64 -5.40 -0.50 -11.14
CA GLN A 64 -5.05 -1.41 -12.22
C GLN A 64 -3.56 -1.29 -12.44
N ALA A 65 -2.90 -2.42 -12.60
CA ALA A 65 -1.49 -2.46 -12.90
C ALA A 65 -1.22 -3.75 -13.63
N GLN A 66 -0.28 -3.69 -14.58
CA GLN A 66 0.14 -4.86 -15.28
C GLN A 66 0.70 -5.86 -14.27
N GLY A 67 0.27 -7.10 -14.35
CA GLY A 67 0.71 -8.11 -13.40
C GLY A 67 -0.22 -8.32 -12.23
N LEU A 68 -1.24 -7.47 -12.08
CA LEU A 68 -2.26 -7.66 -11.06
C LEU A 68 -3.53 -8.21 -11.67
N ALA A 69 -4.32 -8.89 -10.84
CA ALA A 69 -5.65 -9.31 -11.25
C ALA A 69 -6.51 -8.10 -11.55
N ARG A 70 -7.48 -8.28 -12.43
CA ARG A 70 -8.50 -7.25 -12.64
C ARG A 70 -9.19 -6.98 -11.33
N ASP A 71 -9.73 -5.83 -11.16
CA ASP A 71 -10.49 -5.49 -9.96
C ASP A 71 -9.65 -5.59 -8.69
N SER A 72 -8.39 -5.21 -8.80
CA SER A 72 -7.54 -5.13 -7.62
C SER A 72 -7.81 -3.84 -6.85
N MET A 73 -7.55 -3.90 -5.55
CA MET A 73 -7.87 -2.81 -4.67
C MET A 73 -6.82 -2.72 -3.59
N VAL A 74 -6.33 -1.51 -3.33
CA VAL A 74 -5.42 -1.25 -2.20
C VAL A 74 -6.27 -0.99 -0.97
N LEU A 75 -5.89 -1.63 0.12
CA LEU A 75 -6.60 -1.51 1.39
C LEU A 75 -5.79 -0.63 2.34
N LEU A 76 -6.16 0.65 2.43
CA LEU A 76 -5.37 1.56 3.24
C LEU A 76 -5.71 1.47 4.73
N GLU A 77 -6.62 0.59 5.10
CA GLU A 77 -6.80 0.22 6.50
C GLU A 77 -5.92 -0.97 6.87
N GLN A 78 -5.25 -1.58 5.89
CA GLN A 78 -4.35 -2.72 6.09
C GLN A 78 -2.92 -2.28 5.82
N ILE A 79 -2.48 -1.29 6.57
CA ILE A 79 -1.13 -0.74 6.44
C ILE A 79 -0.27 -1.36 7.52
N ARG A 80 0.94 -1.76 7.15
CA ARG A 80 1.85 -2.32 8.14
C ARG A 80 3.29 -2.11 7.72
N THR A 81 4.15 -2.14 8.71
CA THR A 81 5.60 -2.10 8.50
C THR A 81 6.10 -3.53 8.43
N ILE A 82 6.91 -3.81 7.42
CA ILE A 82 7.49 -5.13 7.27
C ILE A 82 9.01 -5.00 7.07
N ASP A 83 9.72 -6.05 7.44
CA ASP A 83 11.14 -6.16 7.13
C ASP A 83 11.28 -6.30 5.61
N LYS A 84 12.28 -5.65 5.06
CA LYS A 84 12.49 -5.71 3.60
C LYS A 84 12.73 -7.13 3.11
N ARG A 85 13.16 -8.03 3.97
CA ARG A 85 13.33 -9.43 3.57
C ARG A 85 12.02 -10.12 3.24
N ARG A 86 10.88 -9.55 3.66
CA ARG A 86 9.57 -10.09 3.30
C ARG A 86 9.14 -9.67 1.92
N VAL A 87 9.81 -8.70 1.32
CA VAL A 87 9.47 -8.22 -0.02
C VAL A 87 10.07 -9.16 -1.04
N LYS A 88 9.23 -9.66 -1.94
CA LYS A 88 9.62 -10.69 -2.91
C LYS A 88 9.63 -10.13 -4.32
N GLU A 89 8.92 -10.74 -5.24
CA GLU A 89 9.01 -10.39 -6.65
C GLU A 89 8.38 -9.04 -6.96
N TYR A 90 9.01 -8.30 -7.84
CA TYR A 90 8.48 -7.05 -8.34
C TYR A 90 7.31 -7.32 -9.30
N ILE A 91 6.24 -6.56 -9.16
CA ILE A 91 5.08 -6.69 -10.02
C ILE A 91 4.96 -5.53 -10.98
N GLY A 92 5.10 -4.31 -10.49
CA GLY A 92 4.92 -3.14 -11.32
C GLY A 92 4.94 -1.87 -10.50
N GLU A 93 4.47 -0.80 -11.11
CA GLU A 93 4.45 0.50 -10.47
C GLU A 93 3.09 1.13 -10.69
N LEU A 94 2.55 1.74 -9.64
CA LEU A 94 1.26 2.39 -9.72
C LEU A 94 1.41 3.75 -10.39
N GLU A 95 0.45 4.11 -11.24
CA GLU A 95 0.48 5.42 -11.89
C GLU A 95 0.31 6.52 -10.86
N SER A 96 0.87 7.69 -11.17
CA SER A 96 0.85 8.78 -10.20
C SER A 96 -0.56 9.28 -9.91
N SER A 97 -1.47 9.21 -10.89
CA SER A 97 -2.86 9.62 -10.64
C SER A 97 -3.53 8.70 -9.64
N ALA A 98 -3.28 7.39 -9.73
CA ALA A 98 -3.81 6.45 -8.77
C ALA A 98 -3.13 6.63 -7.41
N MET A 99 -1.85 6.96 -7.42
CA MET A 99 -1.13 7.16 -6.16
C MET A 99 -1.66 8.36 -5.40
N GLN A 100 -2.14 9.40 -6.09
CA GLN A 100 -2.76 10.52 -5.42
C GLN A 100 -4.00 10.09 -4.63
N LYS A 101 -4.77 9.18 -5.20
CA LYS A 101 -5.93 8.64 -4.48
C LYS A 101 -5.51 7.83 -3.27
N VAL A 102 -4.42 7.09 -3.40
CA VAL A 102 -3.86 6.35 -2.27
C VAL A 102 -3.45 7.31 -1.16
N ASP A 103 -2.79 8.41 -1.52
CA ASP A 103 -2.37 9.38 -0.51
C ASP A 103 -3.55 9.95 0.24
N CYS A 104 -4.63 10.27 -0.46
CA CYS A 104 -5.85 10.75 0.18
C CYS A 104 -6.42 9.69 1.12
N ALA A 105 -6.43 8.45 0.70
CA ALA A 105 -6.96 7.36 1.52
C ALA A 105 -6.11 7.14 2.77
N ILE A 106 -4.79 7.36 2.67
CA ILE A 106 -3.91 7.26 3.84
C ILE A 106 -4.29 8.32 4.87
N VAL A 107 -4.50 9.55 4.42
CA VAL A 107 -4.89 10.64 5.30
C VAL A 107 -6.18 10.26 6.03
N ILE A 108 -7.15 9.71 5.31
CA ILE A 108 -8.41 9.29 5.89
C ILE A 108 -8.20 8.15 6.89
N SER A 109 -7.41 7.14 6.49
CA SER A 109 -7.20 5.97 7.32
C SER A 109 -6.55 6.33 8.64
N PHE A 110 -5.64 7.30 8.62
CA PHE A 110 -4.91 7.71 9.82
C PHE A 110 -5.64 8.78 10.61
N GLY A 111 -6.76 9.29 10.07
CA GLY A 111 -7.49 10.35 10.75
C GLY A 111 -6.75 11.65 10.85
N ILE A 112 -5.89 11.92 9.88
CA ILE A 112 -5.08 13.13 9.90
C ILE A 112 -5.94 14.30 9.47
N GLN A 113 -5.91 15.37 10.27
CA GLN A 113 -6.59 16.60 9.91
C GLN A 113 -5.66 17.44 9.09
N TYR A 114 -6.17 17.88 7.95
CA TYR A 114 -5.40 18.72 7.08
C TYR A 114 -5.64 20.17 7.45
N LEU A 115 -4.57 20.89 7.77
CA LEU A 115 -4.66 22.30 8.10
C LEU A 115 -4.23 23.10 6.89
N GLU A 116 -5.13 23.93 6.41
CA GLU A 116 -4.83 24.78 5.27
C GLU A 116 -4.05 25.99 5.69
N LYS A 117 -3.00 26.27 4.96
CA LYS A 117 -2.17 27.41 5.30
C LYS A 117 -2.85 28.72 5.04
N SER A 118 -3.80 28.74 4.13
CA SER A 118 -4.50 29.98 3.81
C SER A 118 -5.38 30.48 4.91
N GLN A 119 -5.59 29.65 5.89
CA GLN A 119 -6.39 30.10 7.04
C GLN A 119 -5.54 30.95 7.93
N LYS A 120 -5.71 32.16 7.83
CA LYS A 120 -4.91 33.04 8.64
C LYS A 120 -5.73 34.11 9.18
#